data_62ae93cb5ba1cdd28ad7e7bb90120cb6
#
_entry.id   62ae93cb5ba1cdd28ad7e7bb90120cb6
#
_cell.length_a   1.000
_cell.length_b   1.000
_cell.length_c   1.000
_cell.angle_alpha   90.00
_cell.angle_beta   90.00
_cell.angle_gamma   90.00
#
_symmetry.space_group_name_H-M   'P 1'
#
loop_
_entity.id
_entity.type
_entity.pdbx_description
1 polymer ?
#
loop_
_entity_poly.entity_id
_entity_poly.type
_entity_poly.pdbx_seq_one_letter_code
_entity_poly.pdbx_strand_id
1 'polypeptide(L)'
;MGTRLAPSADLATLPITFQILGLASAAIPASILMSKFGRKAGFLLGTVLGVSASLLCAYAVWQESFFTFVVGTFLVGNYIAFLQQFRFAVAESVPLVKVPRSLSILMLAGIVAAFLGPEVGRRFSAVEGLPLYVGSFFGLAVMLSISFFILLVFYSNTPVDHQEKDSQERPLAEILREPKLILAIVSAAMAYSIMSLIMTATPLSMHEIDHYSLDSTTRVLQSHILAMYAPSFFSGILIARLGVYKVVKLGLFLMILSLAVGWGNPEIFHYWLALILLGFGWNFLFLGGTTLLTECYRSSERFKVQAVNDFSVFGMQALGSLGAGVLLASVGWNGLLLAAIPGLVALLLAIFLTRRLVAN
;
A
#
# COMPACT_ATOMS: atom_id res chain seq x y z
N MET A 1 -8.79 -15.54 -10.24
CA MET A 1 -8.65 -16.82 -9.47
C MET A 1 -9.73 -16.94 -8.41
N GLY A 2 -10.02 -15.89 -7.60
CA GLY A 2 -11.09 -15.96 -6.61
C GLY A 2 -12.41 -16.45 -7.20
N THR A 3 -12.91 -15.80 -8.24
CA THR A 3 -14.15 -16.19 -8.95
C THR A 3 -14.15 -17.62 -9.52
N ARG A 4 -12.96 -18.16 -9.85
CA ARG A 4 -12.82 -19.49 -10.43
C ARG A 4 -12.83 -20.60 -9.36
N LEU A 5 -12.20 -20.35 -8.22
CA LEU A 5 -12.03 -21.36 -7.16
C LEU A 5 -13.09 -21.25 -6.06
N ALA A 6 -13.76 -20.10 -5.91
CA ALA A 6 -14.71 -19.88 -4.84
C ALA A 6 -15.93 -20.82 -4.96
N PRO A 7 -16.38 -21.42 -3.85
CA PRO A 7 -17.59 -22.23 -3.83
C PRO A 7 -18.88 -21.43 -4.11
N SER A 8 -18.84 -20.10 -3.85
CA SER A 8 -19.94 -19.16 -4.13
C SER A 8 -19.40 -17.79 -4.55
N ALA A 9 -20.20 -16.98 -5.24
CA ALA A 9 -19.82 -15.65 -5.70
C ALA A 9 -19.43 -14.73 -4.54
N ASP A 10 -20.08 -14.85 -3.40
CA ASP A 10 -19.81 -14.02 -2.20
C ASP A 10 -18.39 -14.19 -1.65
N LEU A 11 -17.79 -15.36 -1.87
CA LEU A 11 -16.43 -15.68 -1.41
C LEU A 11 -15.35 -15.30 -2.42
N ALA A 12 -15.70 -14.87 -3.62
CA ALA A 12 -14.75 -14.62 -4.70
C ALA A 12 -13.68 -13.57 -4.37
N THR A 13 -13.97 -12.60 -3.49
CA THR A 13 -13.05 -11.54 -3.06
C THR A 13 -12.22 -11.93 -1.83
N LEU A 14 -12.51 -13.04 -1.18
CA LEU A 14 -11.87 -13.47 0.06
C LEU A 14 -10.32 -13.58 -0.06
N PRO A 15 -9.74 -14.10 -1.16
CA PRO A 15 -8.29 -14.17 -1.31
C PRO A 15 -7.61 -12.79 -1.24
N ILE A 16 -8.19 -11.75 -1.87
CA ILE A 16 -7.67 -10.38 -1.82
C ILE A 16 -7.81 -9.81 -0.42
N THR A 17 -8.94 -10.03 0.23
CA THR A 17 -9.21 -9.62 1.61
C THR A 17 -8.18 -10.22 2.57
N PHE A 18 -7.93 -11.53 2.47
CA PHE A 18 -6.96 -12.21 3.32
C PHE A 18 -5.52 -11.77 3.04
N GLN A 19 -5.19 -11.42 1.80
CA GLN A 19 -3.90 -10.82 1.48
C GLN A 19 -3.70 -9.47 2.22
N ILE A 20 -4.72 -8.61 2.24
CA ILE A 20 -4.62 -7.31 2.94
C ILE A 20 -4.60 -7.52 4.47
N LEU A 21 -5.36 -8.45 5.00
CA LEU A 21 -5.31 -8.84 6.41
C LEU A 21 -3.94 -9.42 6.79
N GLY A 22 -3.35 -10.24 5.92
CA GLY A 22 -2.00 -10.77 6.09
C GLY A 22 -0.97 -9.64 6.16
N LEU A 23 -1.07 -8.65 5.28
CA LEU A 23 -0.22 -7.46 5.29
C LEU A 23 -0.34 -6.70 6.63
N ALA A 24 -1.55 -6.39 7.05
CA ALA A 24 -1.79 -5.65 8.29
C ALA A 24 -1.30 -6.42 9.53
N SER A 25 -1.60 -7.72 9.62
CA SER A 25 -1.21 -8.56 10.76
C SER A 25 0.30 -8.76 10.89
N ALA A 26 1.03 -8.79 9.77
CA ALA A 26 2.47 -8.99 9.75
C ALA A 26 3.28 -7.68 9.90
N ALA A 27 2.64 -6.49 9.86
CA ALA A 27 3.34 -5.21 9.96
C ALA A 27 4.18 -5.08 11.25
N ILE A 28 3.59 -5.43 12.39
CA ILE A 28 4.30 -5.41 13.69
C ILE A 28 5.35 -6.53 13.78
N PRO A 29 5.04 -7.82 13.51
CA PRO A 29 6.02 -8.88 13.49
C PRO A 29 7.23 -8.62 12.59
N ALA A 30 7.01 -8.11 11.37
CA ALA A 30 8.09 -7.78 10.44
C ALA A 30 9.03 -6.72 11.02
N SER A 31 8.49 -5.67 11.61
CA SER A 31 9.29 -4.61 12.24
C SER A 31 10.08 -5.14 13.45
N ILE A 32 9.49 -5.99 14.31
CA ILE A 32 10.16 -6.61 15.45
C ILE A 32 11.29 -7.54 15.00
N LEU A 33 11.06 -8.37 13.98
CA LEU A 33 12.10 -9.24 13.42
C LEU A 33 13.27 -8.43 12.87
N MET A 34 12.97 -7.34 12.12
CA MET A 34 14.00 -6.46 11.59
C MET A 34 14.76 -5.68 12.67
N SER A 35 14.12 -5.37 13.80
CA SER A 35 14.81 -4.73 14.92
C SER A 35 15.82 -5.65 15.60
N LYS A 36 15.53 -6.96 15.67
CA LYS A 36 16.38 -7.98 16.31
C LYS A 36 17.49 -8.47 15.40
N PHE A 37 17.17 -8.75 14.13
CA PHE A 37 18.10 -9.44 13.21
C PHE A 37 18.62 -8.52 12.09
N GLY A 38 18.19 -7.26 12.08
CA GLY A 38 18.54 -6.28 11.04
C GLY A 38 17.66 -6.39 9.78
N ARG A 39 17.67 -5.33 8.97
CA ARG A 39 16.82 -5.23 7.79
C ARG A 39 17.15 -6.27 6.73
N LYS A 40 18.44 -6.59 6.50
CA LYS A 40 18.86 -7.62 5.54
C LYS A 40 18.23 -8.97 5.84
N ALA A 41 18.35 -9.44 7.07
CA ALA A 41 17.75 -10.70 7.51
C ALA A 41 16.22 -10.69 7.34
N GLY A 42 15.57 -9.58 7.71
CA GLY A 42 14.13 -9.41 7.52
C GLY A 42 13.70 -9.48 6.05
N PHE A 43 14.40 -8.80 5.15
CA PHE A 43 14.10 -8.85 3.71
C PHE A 43 14.31 -10.24 3.12
N LEU A 44 15.39 -10.93 3.49
CA LEU A 44 15.64 -12.30 3.05
C LEU A 44 14.56 -13.26 3.55
N LEU A 45 14.20 -13.19 4.84
CA LEU A 45 13.14 -13.99 5.43
C LEU A 45 11.78 -13.71 4.76
N GLY A 46 11.45 -12.43 4.57
CA GLY A 46 10.23 -12.02 3.86
C GLY A 46 10.19 -12.59 2.44
N THR A 47 11.30 -12.54 1.72
CA THR A 47 11.37 -13.07 0.34
C THR A 47 11.22 -14.59 0.30
N VAL A 48 11.83 -15.34 1.25
CA VAL A 48 11.62 -16.78 1.39
C VAL A 48 10.15 -17.09 1.67
N LEU A 49 9.52 -16.32 2.57
CA LEU A 49 8.09 -16.44 2.84
C LEU A 49 7.26 -16.20 1.57
N GLY A 50 7.61 -15.16 0.79
CA GLY A 50 6.94 -14.85 -0.48
C GLY A 50 7.07 -15.96 -1.53
N VAL A 51 8.26 -16.57 -1.67
CA VAL A 51 8.47 -17.74 -2.55
C VAL A 51 7.61 -18.91 -2.08
N SER A 52 7.64 -19.23 -0.79
CA SER A 52 6.85 -20.33 -0.22
C SER A 52 5.34 -20.11 -0.40
N ALA A 53 4.87 -18.87 -0.17
CA ALA A 53 3.48 -18.49 -0.35
C ALA A 53 3.05 -18.60 -1.84
N SER A 54 3.92 -18.19 -2.77
CA SER A 54 3.66 -18.31 -4.21
C SER A 54 3.55 -19.78 -4.63
N LEU A 55 4.44 -20.64 -4.14
CA LEU A 55 4.38 -22.09 -4.39
C LEU A 55 3.13 -22.74 -3.78
N LEU A 56 2.70 -22.28 -2.59
CA LEU A 56 1.46 -22.72 -1.97
C LEU A 56 0.24 -22.29 -2.81
N CYS A 57 0.24 -21.06 -3.36
CA CYS A 57 -0.80 -20.61 -4.27
C CYS A 57 -0.81 -21.47 -5.57
N ALA A 58 0.36 -21.79 -6.13
CA ALA A 58 0.47 -22.68 -7.30
C ALA A 58 -0.13 -24.06 -6.99
N TYR A 59 0.24 -24.65 -5.86
CA TYR A 59 -0.31 -25.92 -5.39
C TYR A 59 -1.83 -25.87 -5.18
N ALA A 60 -2.33 -24.80 -4.55
CA ALA A 60 -3.76 -24.60 -4.31
C ALA A 60 -4.55 -24.50 -5.62
N VAL A 61 -4.02 -23.82 -6.64
CA VAL A 61 -4.62 -23.76 -7.97
C VAL A 61 -4.58 -25.11 -8.67
N TRP A 62 -3.48 -25.85 -8.51
CA TRP A 62 -3.37 -27.21 -9.07
C TRP A 62 -4.40 -28.16 -8.48
N GLN A 63 -4.63 -28.11 -7.16
CA GLN A 63 -5.59 -28.94 -6.43
C GLN A 63 -7.03 -28.38 -6.46
N GLU A 64 -7.27 -27.27 -7.15
CA GLU A 64 -8.54 -26.54 -7.16
C GLU A 64 -9.09 -26.23 -5.75
N SER A 65 -8.19 -26.05 -4.77
CA SER A 65 -8.52 -25.83 -3.36
C SER A 65 -8.64 -24.33 -3.04
N PHE A 66 -9.86 -23.84 -2.88
CA PHE A 66 -10.14 -22.45 -2.54
C PHE A 66 -9.53 -22.02 -1.21
N PHE A 67 -9.73 -22.81 -0.15
CA PHE A 67 -9.24 -22.45 1.19
C PHE A 67 -7.70 -22.44 1.27
N THR A 68 -7.04 -23.39 0.62
CA THR A 68 -5.58 -23.40 0.51
C THR A 68 -5.09 -22.16 -0.24
N PHE A 69 -5.82 -21.73 -1.27
CA PHE A 69 -5.51 -20.49 -2.00
C PHE A 69 -5.66 -19.26 -1.12
N VAL A 70 -6.70 -19.18 -0.30
CA VAL A 70 -6.89 -18.08 0.68
C VAL A 70 -5.74 -18.05 1.68
N VAL A 71 -5.27 -19.18 2.20
CA VAL A 71 -4.11 -19.25 3.09
C VAL A 71 -2.83 -18.79 2.36
N GLY A 72 -2.65 -19.23 1.11
CA GLY A 72 -1.52 -18.79 0.29
C GLY A 72 -1.50 -17.27 0.10
N THR A 73 -2.64 -16.66 -0.23
CA THR A 73 -2.74 -15.20 -0.39
C THR A 73 -2.54 -14.45 0.92
N PHE A 74 -2.98 -14.97 2.07
CA PHE A 74 -2.66 -14.41 3.39
C PHE A 74 -1.14 -14.37 3.63
N LEU A 75 -0.42 -15.45 3.31
CA LEU A 75 1.04 -15.50 3.43
C LEU A 75 1.75 -14.56 2.42
N VAL A 76 1.19 -14.38 1.22
CA VAL A 76 1.67 -13.33 0.29
C VAL A 76 1.52 -11.96 0.94
N GLY A 77 0.40 -11.69 1.63
CA GLY A 77 0.20 -10.48 2.41
C GLY A 77 1.29 -10.28 3.48
N ASN A 78 1.61 -11.34 4.23
CA ASN A 78 2.69 -11.29 5.21
C ASN A 78 4.04 -10.94 4.57
N TYR A 79 4.38 -11.50 3.41
CA TYR A 79 5.56 -11.12 2.64
C TYR A 79 5.55 -9.63 2.29
N ILE A 80 4.42 -9.09 1.84
CA ILE A 80 4.29 -7.68 1.47
C ILE A 80 4.60 -6.76 2.68
N ALA A 81 4.30 -7.16 3.92
CA ALA A 81 4.64 -6.40 5.12
C ALA A 81 6.16 -6.18 5.25
N PHE A 82 6.97 -7.19 4.95
CA PHE A 82 8.43 -7.03 4.90
C PHE A 82 8.84 -6.11 3.76
N LEU A 83 8.21 -6.22 2.60
CA LEU A 83 8.49 -5.39 1.43
C LEU A 83 8.21 -3.91 1.71
N GLN A 84 7.15 -3.58 2.45
CA GLN A 84 6.82 -2.21 2.83
C GLN A 84 7.92 -1.54 3.66
N GLN A 85 8.77 -2.29 4.34
CA GLN A 85 9.89 -1.76 5.11
C GLN A 85 11.04 -1.20 4.24
N PHE A 86 11.05 -1.46 2.91
CA PHE A 86 12.05 -0.88 2.02
C PHE A 86 12.06 0.65 2.04
N ARG A 87 10.89 1.29 2.18
CA ARG A 87 10.79 2.75 2.25
C ARG A 87 11.56 3.32 3.44
N PHE A 88 11.53 2.62 4.58
CA PHE A 88 12.29 3.03 5.77
C PHE A 88 13.77 2.72 5.62
N ALA A 89 14.13 1.59 5.02
CA ALA A 89 15.53 1.29 4.72
C ALA A 89 16.16 2.35 3.80
N VAL A 90 15.42 2.79 2.78
CA VAL A 90 15.85 3.90 1.90
C VAL A 90 15.95 5.22 2.66
N ALA A 91 14.96 5.55 3.49
CA ALA A 91 14.98 6.78 4.28
C ALA A 91 16.18 6.82 5.27
N GLU A 92 16.51 5.67 5.88
CA GLU A 92 17.64 5.54 6.82
C GLU A 92 19.01 5.53 6.13
N SER A 93 19.07 5.31 4.83
CA SER A 93 20.32 5.26 4.05
C SER A 93 20.79 6.63 3.55
N VAL A 94 20.03 7.69 3.77
CA VAL A 94 20.32 9.05 3.26
C VAL A 94 20.08 10.11 4.32
N PRO A 95 20.73 11.29 4.24
CA PRO A 95 20.40 12.43 5.10
C PRO A 95 18.93 12.86 4.95
N LEU A 96 18.32 13.37 6.03
CA LEU A 96 16.89 13.74 6.09
C LEU A 96 16.46 14.64 4.91
N VAL A 97 17.30 15.59 4.51
CA VAL A 97 17.01 16.49 3.37
C VAL A 97 16.82 15.75 2.04
N LYS A 98 17.39 14.55 1.87
CA LYS A 98 17.30 13.73 0.66
C LYS A 98 16.18 12.68 0.73
N VAL A 99 15.60 12.44 1.90
CA VAL A 99 14.57 11.40 2.10
C VAL A 99 13.40 11.53 1.12
N PRO A 100 12.77 12.71 0.91
CA PRO A 100 11.63 12.82 -0.01
C PRO A 100 11.97 12.38 -1.44
N ARG A 101 13.15 12.77 -1.93
CA ARG A 101 13.61 12.41 -3.27
C ARG A 101 13.91 10.91 -3.38
N SER A 102 14.55 10.35 -2.37
CA SER A 102 14.90 8.91 -2.35
C SER A 102 13.66 8.02 -2.28
N LEU A 103 12.66 8.40 -1.48
CA LEU A 103 11.36 7.74 -1.44
C LEU A 103 10.62 7.85 -2.78
N SER A 104 10.65 9.02 -3.42
CA SER A 104 10.10 9.19 -4.77
C SER A 104 10.73 8.24 -5.78
N ILE A 105 12.06 8.12 -5.78
CA ILE A 105 12.79 7.19 -6.67
C ILE A 105 12.37 5.73 -6.39
N LEU A 106 12.28 5.35 -5.12
CA LEU A 106 11.79 4.02 -4.74
C LEU A 106 10.38 3.75 -5.30
N MET A 107 9.48 4.73 -5.18
CA MET A 107 8.11 4.58 -5.67
C MET A 107 8.03 4.44 -7.20
N LEU A 108 9.00 4.98 -7.98
CA LEU A 108 9.04 4.78 -9.42
C LEU A 108 9.19 3.29 -9.81
N ALA A 109 9.77 2.45 -8.95
CA ALA A 109 9.79 1.01 -9.15
C ALA A 109 8.36 0.42 -9.26
N GLY A 110 7.37 1.06 -8.64
CA GLY A 110 5.96 0.69 -8.76
C GLY A 110 5.43 0.79 -10.20
N ILE A 111 5.94 1.73 -11.01
CA ILE A 111 5.59 1.84 -12.44
C ILE A 111 6.08 0.60 -13.18
N VAL A 112 7.33 0.22 -12.96
CA VAL A 112 7.91 -0.99 -13.57
C VAL A 112 7.10 -2.23 -13.16
N ALA A 113 6.77 -2.34 -11.88
CA ALA A 113 5.97 -3.45 -11.34
C ALA A 113 4.55 -3.48 -11.94
N ALA A 114 3.92 -2.32 -12.19
CA ALA A 114 2.60 -2.22 -12.78
C ALA A 114 2.52 -2.79 -14.21
N PHE A 115 3.62 -2.76 -14.95
CA PHE A 115 3.72 -3.37 -16.28
C PHE A 115 4.23 -4.81 -16.23
N LEU A 116 5.28 -5.08 -15.45
CA LEU A 116 5.88 -6.42 -15.36
C LEU A 116 4.97 -7.44 -14.70
N GLY A 117 4.24 -7.05 -13.65
CA GLY A 117 3.38 -7.97 -12.90
C GLY A 117 2.32 -8.66 -13.78
N PRO A 118 1.43 -7.88 -14.43
CA PRO A 118 0.43 -8.44 -15.35
C PRO A 118 1.06 -9.23 -16.52
N GLU A 119 2.18 -8.75 -17.06
CA GLU A 119 2.86 -9.43 -18.19
C GLU A 119 3.40 -10.79 -17.79
N VAL A 120 4.08 -10.90 -16.64
CA VAL A 120 4.52 -12.18 -16.08
C VAL A 120 3.31 -13.09 -15.81
N GLY A 121 2.28 -12.53 -15.13
CA GLY A 121 1.05 -13.27 -14.85
C GLY A 121 0.42 -13.85 -16.13
N ARG A 122 0.34 -13.06 -17.19
CA ARG A 122 -0.24 -13.44 -18.49
C ARG A 122 0.61 -14.45 -19.23
N ARG A 123 1.93 -14.22 -19.36
CA ARG A 123 2.84 -15.12 -20.11
C ARG A 123 2.89 -16.52 -19.50
N PHE A 124 2.85 -16.60 -18.17
CA PHE A 124 2.91 -17.86 -17.46
C PHE A 124 1.52 -18.43 -17.11
N SER A 125 0.41 -17.78 -17.52
CA SER A 125 -0.94 -18.26 -17.20
C SER A 125 -1.30 -19.60 -17.82
N ALA A 126 -0.85 -19.86 -19.05
CA ALA A 126 -1.16 -21.03 -19.85
C ALA A 126 0.13 -21.72 -20.29
N VAL A 127 0.84 -22.33 -19.34
CA VAL A 127 2.02 -23.16 -19.63
C VAL A 127 1.56 -24.56 -19.98
N GLU A 128 2.08 -25.12 -21.08
CA GLU A 128 1.75 -26.47 -21.52
C GLU A 128 2.04 -27.50 -20.43
N GLY A 129 1.11 -28.41 -20.19
CA GLY A 129 1.21 -29.43 -19.14
C GLY A 129 0.83 -28.96 -17.73
N LEU A 130 0.48 -27.69 -17.53
CA LEU A 130 0.04 -27.16 -16.24
C LEU A 130 -1.42 -26.66 -16.30
N PRO A 131 -2.20 -26.81 -15.21
CA PRO A 131 -3.49 -26.14 -15.11
C PRO A 131 -3.37 -24.62 -15.25
N LEU A 132 -4.40 -23.97 -15.79
CA LEU A 132 -4.44 -22.54 -16.03
C LEU A 132 -4.10 -21.74 -14.75
N TYR A 133 -3.18 -20.78 -14.87
CA TYR A 133 -2.62 -19.91 -13.83
C TYR A 133 -1.65 -20.55 -12.82
N VAL A 134 -1.44 -21.85 -12.80
CA VAL A 134 -0.39 -22.46 -11.95
C VAL A 134 0.98 -21.88 -12.30
N GLY A 135 1.27 -21.80 -13.60
CA GLY A 135 2.52 -21.20 -14.09
C GLY A 135 2.68 -19.73 -13.66
N SER A 136 1.61 -18.92 -13.54
CA SER A 136 1.71 -17.54 -13.08
C SER A 136 2.30 -17.43 -11.66
N PHE A 137 1.91 -18.35 -10.76
CA PHE A 137 2.48 -18.40 -9.41
C PHE A 137 3.90 -18.95 -9.38
N PHE A 138 4.25 -19.88 -10.27
CA PHE A 138 5.66 -20.27 -10.47
C PHE A 138 6.50 -19.09 -10.99
N GLY A 139 5.98 -18.31 -11.96
CA GLY A 139 6.62 -17.10 -12.43
C GLY A 139 6.89 -16.10 -11.31
N LEU A 140 5.91 -15.90 -10.42
CA LEU A 140 6.07 -15.06 -9.23
C LEU A 140 7.15 -15.61 -8.29
N ALA A 141 7.15 -16.93 -8.01
CA ALA A 141 8.17 -17.56 -7.17
C ALA A 141 9.60 -17.40 -7.75
N VAL A 142 9.75 -17.49 -9.07
CA VAL A 142 11.04 -17.28 -9.77
C VAL A 142 11.48 -15.82 -9.60
N MET A 143 10.59 -14.84 -9.84
CA MET A 143 10.91 -13.41 -9.67
C MET A 143 11.33 -13.09 -8.25
N LEU A 144 10.65 -13.65 -7.25
CA LEU A 144 11.01 -13.49 -5.85
C LEU A 144 12.34 -14.19 -5.51
N SER A 145 12.63 -15.34 -6.09
CA SER A 145 13.92 -16.00 -5.92
C SER A 145 15.07 -15.16 -6.49
N ILE A 146 14.88 -14.52 -7.66
CA ILE A 146 15.84 -13.58 -8.22
C ILE A 146 16.05 -12.40 -7.26
N SER A 147 14.96 -11.85 -6.71
CA SER A 147 15.00 -10.77 -5.71
C SER A 147 15.77 -11.20 -4.45
N PHE A 148 15.60 -12.45 -4.00
CA PHE A 148 16.34 -13.00 -2.87
C PHE A 148 17.85 -12.96 -3.12
N PHE A 149 18.32 -13.43 -4.27
CA PHE A 149 19.75 -13.42 -4.59
C PHE A 149 20.30 -12.01 -4.78
N ILE A 150 19.54 -11.09 -5.37
CA ILE A 150 19.93 -9.68 -5.47
C ILE A 150 20.10 -9.07 -4.06
N LEU A 151 19.15 -9.30 -3.17
CA LEU A 151 19.22 -8.81 -1.78
C LEU A 151 20.37 -9.47 -1.01
N LEU A 152 20.59 -10.77 -1.18
CA LEU A 152 21.66 -11.51 -0.52
C LEU A 152 23.04 -10.94 -0.88
N VAL A 153 23.27 -10.64 -2.16
CA VAL A 153 24.56 -10.19 -2.68
C VAL A 153 24.76 -8.68 -2.50
N PHE A 154 23.78 -7.88 -2.88
CA PHE A 154 23.96 -6.42 -3.02
C PHE A 154 23.43 -5.59 -1.85
N TYR A 155 22.49 -6.12 -1.04
CA TYR A 155 21.98 -5.35 0.10
C TYR A 155 22.88 -5.49 1.32
N SER A 156 23.24 -4.35 1.92
CA SER A 156 23.95 -4.27 3.19
C SER A 156 23.11 -3.49 4.20
N ASN A 157 23.18 -3.88 5.48
CA ASN A 157 22.55 -3.08 6.54
C ASN A 157 23.25 -1.72 6.63
N THR A 158 22.47 -0.65 6.75
CA THR A 158 23.00 0.67 7.06
C THR A 158 23.67 0.62 8.43
N PRO A 159 24.92 1.08 8.58
CA PRO A 159 25.57 1.15 9.87
C PRO A 159 24.72 1.98 10.84
N VAL A 160 24.45 1.44 12.01
CA VAL A 160 23.78 2.19 13.08
C VAL A 160 24.83 3.08 13.72
N ASP A 161 24.60 4.38 13.76
CA ASP A 161 25.48 5.28 14.52
C ASP A 161 25.38 4.94 15.99
N HIS A 162 26.49 4.43 16.55
CA HIS A 162 26.54 3.99 17.94
C HIS A 162 26.43 5.16 18.94
N GLN A 163 26.66 6.40 18.51
CA GLN A 163 26.51 7.59 19.36
C GLN A 163 25.03 7.90 19.66
N GLU A 164 24.09 7.51 18.78
CA GLU A 164 22.65 7.67 19.04
C GLU A 164 22.04 6.54 19.90
N LYS A 165 22.76 5.42 20.13
CA LYS A 165 22.26 4.33 20.99
C LYS A 165 22.14 4.73 22.46
N ASP A 166 22.88 5.71 22.93
CA ASP A 166 22.84 6.21 24.31
C ASP A 166 21.69 7.18 24.60
N SER A 167 20.93 7.59 23.60
CA SER A 167 19.75 8.42 23.84
C SER A 167 18.64 7.58 24.47
N GLN A 168 18.21 7.94 25.67
CA GLN A 168 17.11 7.31 26.37
C GLN A 168 15.86 7.28 25.47
N GLU A 169 15.32 6.08 25.22
CA GLU A 169 14.12 5.91 24.40
C GLU A 169 12.91 6.54 25.11
N ARG A 170 12.14 7.35 24.35
CA ARG A 170 10.87 7.86 24.86
C ARG A 170 9.82 6.73 24.91
N PRO A 171 8.92 6.75 25.92
CA PRO A 171 7.75 5.89 25.91
C PRO A 171 6.93 6.08 24.63
N LEU A 172 6.42 4.98 24.06
CA LEU A 172 5.62 5.04 22.83
C LEU A 172 4.40 5.97 22.98
N ALA A 173 3.77 5.98 24.17
CA ALA A 173 2.63 6.84 24.45
C ALA A 173 2.97 8.35 24.38
N GLU A 174 4.20 8.74 24.69
CA GLU A 174 4.68 10.12 24.53
C GLU A 174 4.85 10.46 23.06
N ILE A 175 5.53 9.59 22.30
CA ILE A 175 5.78 9.79 20.87
C ILE A 175 4.44 9.89 20.11
N LEU A 176 3.47 9.03 20.43
CA LEU A 176 2.15 9.02 19.80
C LEU A 176 1.30 10.26 20.07
N ARG A 177 1.67 11.10 21.06
CA ARG A 177 1.02 12.38 21.31
C ARG A 177 1.58 13.52 20.47
N GLU A 178 2.69 13.32 19.76
CA GLU A 178 3.25 14.35 18.91
C GLU A 178 2.32 14.65 17.72
N PRO A 179 1.84 15.89 17.54
CA PRO A 179 0.91 16.24 16.46
C PRO A 179 1.46 15.96 15.07
N LYS A 180 2.78 16.12 14.89
CA LYS A 180 3.46 15.84 13.64
C LYS A 180 3.42 14.35 13.29
N LEU A 181 3.59 13.47 14.29
CA LEU A 181 3.46 12.02 14.11
C LEU A 181 2.02 11.62 13.80
N ILE A 182 1.05 12.22 14.52
CA ILE A 182 -0.38 11.97 14.23
C ILE A 182 -0.70 12.35 12.78
N LEU A 183 -0.25 13.53 12.33
CA LEU A 183 -0.44 13.93 10.94
C LEU A 183 0.22 12.95 9.96
N ALA A 184 1.44 12.49 10.25
CA ALA A 184 2.16 11.52 9.41
C ALA A 184 1.36 10.22 9.24
N ILE A 185 0.91 9.62 10.35
CA ILE A 185 0.14 8.38 10.37
C ILE A 185 -1.23 8.56 9.70
N VAL A 186 -1.98 9.61 10.07
CA VAL A 186 -3.31 9.87 9.52
C VAL A 186 -3.23 10.14 8.02
N SER A 187 -2.21 10.86 7.53
CA SER A 187 -2.04 11.11 6.10
C SER A 187 -1.89 9.80 5.31
N ALA A 188 -1.01 8.92 5.74
CA ALA A 188 -0.79 7.64 5.07
C ALA A 188 -1.97 6.67 5.24
N ALA A 189 -2.56 6.60 6.44
CA ALA A 189 -3.69 5.71 6.74
C ALA A 189 -4.94 6.09 5.95
N MET A 190 -5.29 7.37 5.90
CA MET A 190 -6.45 7.85 5.13
C MET A 190 -6.20 7.74 3.63
N ALA A 191 -4.97 7.99 3.15
CA ALA A 191 -4.61 7.74 1.76
C ALA A 191 -4.93 6.30 1.34
N TYR A 192 -4.47 5.31 2.10
CA TYR A 192 -4.70 3.90 1.80
C TYR A 192 -6.14 3.45 2.02
N SER A 193 -6.80 3.92 3.08
CA SER A 193 -8.18 3.55 3.40
C SER A 193 -9.14 4.00 2.30
N ILE A 194 -9.09 5.30 1.94
CA ILE A 194 -9.98 5.89 0.92
C ILE A 194 -9.66 5.30 -0.46
N MET A 195 -8.38 5.16 -0.78
CA MET A 195 -7.96 4.53 -2.04
C MET A 195 -8.49 3.11 -2.15
N SER A 196 -8.30 2.27 -1.12
CA SER A 196 -8.76 0.88 -1.13
C SER A 196 -10.29 0.77 -1.17
N LEU A 197 -11.00 1.65 -0.47
CA LEU A 197 -12.46 1.70 -0.50
C LEU A 197 -12.97 1.93 -1.93
N ILE A 198 -12.49 2.96 -2.59
CA ILE A 198 -12.96 3.36 -3.93
C ILE A 198 -12.45 2.39 -5.00
N MET A 199 -11.15 2.05 -4.99
CA MET A 199 -10.56 1.17 -5.99
C MET A 199 -11.16 -0.25 -5.96
N THR A 200 -11.49 -0.79 -4.76
CA THR A 200 -12.10 -2.12 -4.64
C THR A 200 -13.55 -2.11 -5.13
N ALA A 201 -14.30 -1.02 -4.91
CA ALA A 201 -15.69 -0.89 -5.36
C ALA A 201 -15.80 -0.58 -6.86
N THR A 202 -14.81 0.10 -7.45
CA THR A 202 -14.89 0.57 -8.86
C THR A 202 -15.19 -0.55 -9.87
N PRO A 203 -14.49 -1.70 -9.88
CA PRO A 203 -14.80 -2.75 -10.85
C PRO A 203 -16.21 -3.34 -10.67
N LEU A 204 -16.69 -3.40 -9.43
CA LEU A 204 -18.05 -3.86 -9.14
C LEU A 204 -19.08 -2.83 -9.65
N SER A 205 -18.86 -1.54 -9.38
CA SER A 205 -19.75 -0.46 -9.86
C SER A 205 -19.76 -0.40 -11.38
N MET A 206 -18.60 -0.35 -12.01
CA MET A 206 -18.50 -0.20 -13.47
C MET A 206 -19.04 -1.43 -14.22
N HIS A 207 -18.67 -2.65 -13.78
CA HIS A 207 -19.00 -3.86 -14.56
C HIS A 207 -20.34 -4.45 -14.18
N GLU A 208 -20.64 -4.60 -12.88
CA GLU A 208 -21.86 -5.28 -12.43
C GLU A 208 -23.08 -4.34 -12.38
N ILE A 209 -22.89 -3.04 -12.06
CA ILE A 209 -23.98 -2.09 -11.90
C ILE A 209 -24.21 -1.29 -13.18
N ASP A 210 -23.15 -0.67 -13.72
CA ASP A 210 -23.25 0.21 -14.89
C ASP A 210 -23.04 -0.51 -16.23
N HIS A 211 -22.77 -1.84 -16.19
CA HIS A 211 -22.62 -2.72 -17.36
C HIS A 211 -21.53 -2.30 -18.35
N TYR A 212 -20.48 -1.60 -17.88
CA TYR A 212 -19.32 -1.30 -18.73
C TYR A 212 -18.49 -2.56 -19.00
N SER A 213 -17.80 -2.57 -20.15
CA SER A 213 -16.96 -3.71 -20.54
C SER A 213 -15.80 -3.92 -19.56
N LEU A 214 -15.36 -5.17 -19.41
CA LEU A 214 -14.17 -5.52 -18.62
C LEU A 214 -12.92 -4.78 -19.12
N ASP A 215 -12.81 -4.55 -20.43
CA ASP A 215 -11.71 -3.80 -21.03
C ASP A 215 -11.70 -2.34 -20.58
N SER A 216 -12.85 -1.67 -20.57
CA SER A 216 -12.99 -0.29 -20.07
C SER A 216 -12.65 -0.20 -18.60
N THR A 217 -13.17 -1.12 -17.78
CA THR A 217 -12.89 -1.21 -16.34
C THR A 217 -11.40 -1.41 -16.09
N THR A 218 -10.77 -2.33 -16.83
CA THR A 218 -9.32 -2.60 -16.71
C THR A 218 -8.49 -1.37 -17.04
N ARG A 219 -8.83 -0.62 -18.10
CA ARG A 219 -8.12 0.62 -18.47
C ARG A 219 -8.23 1.69 -17.39
N VAL A 220 -9.39 1.84 -16.77
CA VAL A 220 -9.58 2.77 -15.65
C VAL A 220 -8.68 2.41 -14.47
N LEU A 221 -8.66 1.12 -14.07
CA LEU A 221 -7.81 0.65 -12.98
C LEU A 221 -6.31 0.77 -13.30
N GLN A 222 -5.89 0.45 -14.51
CA GLN A 222 -4.49 0.62 -14.94
C GLN A 222 -4.06 2.09 -14.90
N SER A 223 -4.94 3.01 -15.35
CA SER A 223 -4.69 4.45 -15.28
C SER A 223 -4.55 4.92 -13.83
N HIS A 224 -5.37 4.39 -12.91
CA HIS A 224 -5.24 4.66 -11.48
C HIS A 224 -3.89 4.21 -10.92
N ILE A 225 -3.49 2.95 -11.20
CA ILE A 225 -2.21 2.42 -10.72
C ILE A 225 -1.05 3.28 -11.26
N LEU A 226 -1.10 3.67 -12.53
CA LEU A 226 -0.12 4.58 -13.10
C LEU A 226 -0.12 5.92 -12.38
N ALA A 227 -1.30 6.48 -12.10
CA ALA A 227 -1.46 7.75 -11.38
C ALA A 227 -1.00 7.69 -9.91
N MET A 228 -0.98 6.51 -9.28
CA MET A 228 -0.38 6.33 -7.94
C MET A 228 1.14 6.53 -7.95
N TYR A 229 1.83 6.13 -9.00
CA TYR A 229 3.29 6.12 -9.03
C TYR A 229 3.91 7.19 -9.93
N ALA A 230 3.27 7.60 -11.01
CA ALA A 230 3.78 8.61 -11.93
C ALA A 230 4.12 9.97 -11.27
N PRO A 231 3.35 10.50 -10.28
CA PRO A 231 3.74 11.74 -9.61
C PRO A 231 5.08 11.65 -8.90
N SER A 232 5.58 10.45 -8.61
CA SER A 232 6.88 10.26 -7.97
C SER A 232 8.08 10.76 -8.80
N PHE A 233 7.90 11.02 -10.10
CA PHE A 233 8.91 11.74 -10.87
C PHE A 233 9.21 13.14 -10.32
N PHE A 234 8.23 13.79 -9.70
CA PHE A 234 8.36 15.17 -9.22
C PHE A 234 7.94 15.40 -7.75
N SER A 235 7.19 14.48 -7.13
CA SER A 235 6.64 14.68 -5.78
C SER A 235 7.71 14.88 -4.71
N GLY A 236 8.85 14.18 -4.80
CA GLY A 236 9.98 14.39 -3.89
C GLY A 236 10.63 15.78 -4.07
N ILE A 237 10.71 16.27 -5.32
CA ILE A 237 11.20 17.63 -5.61
C ILE A 237 10.19 18.65 -5.10
N LEU A 238 8.90 18.38 -5.25
CA LEU A 238 7.82 19.24 -4.80
C LEU A 238 7.86 19.40 -3.27
N ILE A 239 8.07 18.30 -2.52
CA ILE A 239 8.25 18.32 -1.07
C ILE A 239 9.49 19.16 -0.70
N ALA A 240 10.62 18.96 -1.39
CA ALA A 240 11.85 19.70 -1.12
C ALA A 240 11.72 21.21 -1.36
N ARG A 241 10.92 21.62 -2.36
CA ARG A 241 10.75 23.06 -2.71
C ARG A 241 9.63 23.73 -1.95
N LEU A 242 8.50 23.09 -1.79
CA LEU A 242 7.29 23.68 -1.19
C LEU A 242 7.12 23.35 0.28
N GLY A 243 7.82 22.33 0.77
CA GLY A 243 7.62 21.75 2.09
C GLY A 243 6.53 20.68 2.10
N VAL A 244 6.70 19.72 3.01
CA VAL A 244 5.83 18.52 3.13
C VAL A 244 4.38 18.86 3.45
N TYR A 245 4.13 19.86 4.29
CA TYR A 245 2.77 20.28 4.67
C TYR A 245 1.93 20.79 3.49
N LYS A 246 2.54 21.51 2.53
CA LYS A 246 1.82 21.96 1.34
C LYS A 246 1.46 20.80 0.42
N VAL A 247 2.37 19.82 0.30
CA VAL A 247 2.14 18.63 -0.52
C VAL A 247 1.05 17.74 0.08
N VAL A 248 1.03 17.56 1.41
CA VAL A 248 -0.06 16.85 2.10
C VAL A 248 -1.42 17.55 1.87
N LYS A 249 -1.47 18.89 1.94
CA LYS A 249 -2.71 19.64 1.61
C LYS A 249 -3.15 19.47 0.16
N LEU A 250 -2.19 19.48 -0.77
CA LEU A 250 -2.47 19.22 -2.18
C LEU A 250 -3.03 17.79 -2.35
N GLY A 251 -2.46 16.80 -1.66
CA GLY A 251 -2.99 15.43 -1.65
C GLY A 251 -4.42 15.34 -1.13
N LEU A 252 -4.73 16.03 0.00
CA LEU A 252 -6.08 16.12 0.53
C LEU A 252 -7.05 16.78 -0.49
N PHE A 253 -6.63 17.88 -1.11
CA PHE A 253 -7.43 18.57 -2.13
C PHE A 253 -7.76 17.66 -3.31
N LEU A 254 -6.78 16.92 -3.82
CA LEU A 254 -6.98 15.99 -4.93
C LEU A 254 -7.91 14.82 -4.56
N MET A 255 -7.85 14.31 -3.33
CA MET A 255 -8.81 13.31 -2.85
C MET A 255 -10.23 13.86 -2.77
N ILE A 256 -10.42 15.07 -2.26
CA ILE A 256 -11.74 15.73 -2.25
C ILE A 256 -12.26 15.92 -3.69
N LEU A 257 -11.39 16.38 -4.59
CA LEU A 257 -11.76 16.56 -6.00
C LEU A 257 -12.09 15.23 -6.67
N SER A 258 -11.40 14.15 -6.33
CA SER A 258 -11.72 12.78 -6.78
C SER A 258 -13.15 12.38 -6.41
N LEU A 259 -13.56 12.61 -5.16
CA LEU A 259 -14.93 12.33 -4.71
C LEU A 259 -15.95 13.20 -5.46
N ALA A 260 -15.65 14.48 -5.62
CA ALA A 260 -16.54 15.41 -6.33
C ALA A 260 -16.75 15.03 -7.80
N VAL A 261 -15.68 14.61 -8.49
CA VAL A 261 -15.76 14.15 -9.90
C VAL A 261 -16.50 12.81 -10.00
N GLY A 262 -16.32 11.91 -9.05
CA GLY A 262 -17.00 10.61 -9.03
C GLY A 262 -18.45 10.64 -8.58
N TRP A 263 -18.96 11.81 -8.12
CA TRP A 263 -20.30 11.97 -7.60
C TRP A 263 -21.37 11.99 -8.70
N GLY A 264 -22.54 11.45 -8.41
CA GLY A 264 -23.70 11.44 -9.31
C GLY A 264 -23.84 10.11 -10.05
N ASN A 265 -24.13 10.18 -11.33
CA ASN A 265 -24.15 9.03 -12.26
C ASN A 265 -22.89 9.09 -13.13
N PRO A 266 -21.78 8.48 -12.68
CA PRO A 266 -20.52 8.65 -13.37
C PRO A 266 -20.50 7.88 -14.70
N GLU A 267 -20.19 8.59 -15.79
CA GLU A 267 -19.77 7.99 -17.04
C GLU A 267 -18.33 7.46 -16.93
N ILE A 268 -17.86 6.70 -17.91
CA ILE A 268 -16.48 6.14 -17.95
C ILE A 268 -15.44 7.22 -17.70
N PHE A 269 -15.62 8.42 -18.28
CA PHE A 269 -14.70 9.55 -18.10
C PHE A 269 -14.64 10.02 -16.63
N HIS A 270 -15.77 10.06 -15.93
CA HIS A 270 -15.83 10.46 -14.52
C HIS A 270 -15.12 9.41 -13.64
N TYR A 271 -15.36 8.12 -13.86
CA TYR A 271 -14.60 7.05 -13.19
C TYR A 271 -13.10 7.19 -13.43
N TRP A 272 -12.71 7.38 -14.70
CA TRP A 272 -11.31 7.51 -15.09
C TRP A 272 -10.63 8.70 -14.43
N LEU A 273 -11.25 9.89 -14.50
CA LEU A 273 -10.69 11.11 -13.93
C LEU A 273 -10.67 11.06 -12.40
N ALA A 274 -11.75 10.55 -11.77
CA ALA A 274 -11.81 10.39 -10.31
C ALA A 274 -10.70 9.49 -9.81
N LEU A 275 -10.44 8.35 -10.47
CA LEU A 275 -9.40 7.43 -10.08
C LEU A 275 -7.98 7.96 -10.33
N ILE A 276 -7.76 8.75 -11.37
CA ILE A 276 -6.49 9.45 -11.58
C ILE A 276 -6.23 10.44 -10.43
N LEU A 277 -7.22 11.27 -10.10
CA LEU A 277 -7.10 12.23 -8.99
C LEU A 277 -6.86 11.53 -7.65
N LEU A 278 -7.53 10.39 -7.42
CA LEU A 278 -7.33 9.55 -6.27
C LEU A 278 -5.89 9.02 -6.18
N GLY A 279 -5.33 8.57 -7.31
CA GLY A 279 -3.96 8.08 -7.39
C GLY A 279 -2.93 9.17 -7.07
N PHE A 280 -3.08 10.36 -7.64
CA PHE A 280 -2.24 11.52 -7.32
C PHE A 280 -2.37 11.92 -5.85
N GLY A 281 -3.61 12.00 -5.34
CA GLY A 281 -3.88 12.30 -3.93
C GLY A 281 -3.20 11.29 -3.00
N TRP A 282 -3.32 10.00 -3.31
CA TRP A 282 -2.66 8.93 -2.57
C TRP A 282 -1.13 9.10 -2.56
N ASN A 283 -0.52 9.37 -3.72
CA ASN A 283 0.93 9.55 -3.82
C ASN A 283 1.43 10.66 -2.90
N PHE A 284 0.80 11.84 -2.96
CA PHE A 284 1.22 13.00 -2.17
C PHE A 284 1.00 12.79 -0.66
N LEU A 285 -0.10 12.15 -0.27
CA LEU A 285 -0.39 11.86 1.13
C LEU A 285 0.52 10.77 1.70
N PHE A 286 0.75 9.70 0.94
CA PHE A 286 1.59 8.60 1.38
C PHE A 286 3.07 8.99 1.45
N LEU A 287 3.59 9.64 0.40
CA LEU A 287 4.96 10.13 0.38
C LEU A 287 5.17 11.22 1.44
N GLY A 288 4.24 12.17 1.56
CA GLY A 288 4.27 13.23 2.56
C GLY A 288 4.20 12.67 3.99
N GLY A 289 3.27 11.74 4.26
CA GLY A 289 3.15 11.07 5.54
C GLY A 289 4.40 10.27 5.91
N THR A 290 4.96 9.50 4.96
CA THR A 290 6.20 8.75 5.20
C THR A 290 7.39 9.69 5.46
N THR A 291 7.48 10.81 4.74
CA THR A 291 8.52 11.83 4.97
C THR A 291 8.39 12.44 6.36
N LEU A 292 7.18 12.88 6.77
CA LEU A 292 6.94 13.42 8.11
C LEU A 292 7.28 12.40 9.20
N LEU A 293 6.92 11.13 9.00
CA LEU A 293 7.18 10.06 9.95
C LEU A 293 8.67 9.96 10.29
N THR A 294 9.54 10.04 9.27
CA THR A 294 10.99 9.90 9.45
C THR A 294 11.63 11.06 10.25
N GLU A 295 10.89 12.16 10.43
CA GLU A 295 11.32 13.30 11.23
C GLU A 295 10.81 13.25 12.69
N CYS A 296 10.00 12.24 13.07
CA CYS A 296 9.33 12.19 14.36
C CYS A 296 9.98 11.24 15.37
N TYR A 297 10.91 10.40 14.97
CA TYR A 297 11.52 9.40 15.84
C TYR A 297 13.05 9.47 15.84
N ARG A 298 13.65 9.04 16.95
CA ARG A 298 15.10 8.83 17.09
C ARG A 298 15.47 7.45 16.52
N SER A 299 16.75 7.23 16.22
CA SER A 299 17.24 5.95 15.67
C SER A 299 16.88 4.74 16.55
N SER A 300 16.88 4.90 17.88
CA SER A 300 16.47 3.85 18.83
C SER A 300 14.97 3.54 18.79
N GLU A 301 14.12 4.52 18.43
CA GLU A 301 12.66 4.44 18.46
C GLU A 301 12.06 3.96 17.13
N ARG A 302 12.86 3.94 16.04
CA ARG A 302 12.40 3.77 14.67
C ARG A 302 11.49 2.57 14.44
N PHE A 303 11.89 1.37 14.89
CA PHE A 303 11.12 0.16 14.61
C PHE A 303 9.76 0.15 15.31
N LYS A 304 9.67 0.66 16.55
CA LYS A 304 8.38 0.72 17.26
C LYS A 304 7.43 1.73 16.64
N VAL A 305 7.94 2.89 16.19
CA VAL A 305 7.12 3.91 15.53
C VAL A 305 6.69 3.46 14.14
N GLN A 306 7.60 2.87 13.36
CA GLN A 306 7.30 2.31 12.04
C GLN A 306 6.28 1.15 12.12
N ALA A 307 6.39 0.29 13.15
CA ALA A 307 5.43 -0.79 13.38
C ALA A 307 4.01 -0.26 13.61
N VAL A 308 3.85 0.75 14.48
CA VAL A 308 2.55 1.38 14.74
C VAL A 308 2.02 2.08 13.49
N ASN A 309 2.87 2.81 12.77
CA ASN A 309 2.48 3.45 11.51
C ASN A 309 1.96 2.42 10.50
N ASP A 310 2.72 1.36 10.25
CA ASP A 310 2.37 0.37 9.24
C ASP A 310 1.12 -0.42 9.62
N PHE A 311 0.99 -0.80 10.90
CA PHE A 311 -0.24 -1.42 11.39
C PHE A 311 -1.46 -0.51 11.20
N SER A 312 -1.33 0.79 11.51
CA SER A 312 -2.40 1.77 11.33
C SER A 312 -2.76 1.94 9.85
N VAL A 313 -1.76 2.12 8.99
CA VAL A 313 -1.95 2.32 7.55
C VAL A 313 -2.61 1.11 6.90
N PHE A 314 -2.06 -0.08 7.10
CA PHE A 314 -2.56 -1.30 6.44
C PHE A 314 -3.81 -1.86 7.13
N GLY A 315 -4.00 -1.61 8.43
CA GLY A 315 -5.26 -1.87 9.12
C GLY A 315 -6.40 -1.04 8.55
N MET A 316 -6.17 0.26 8.35
CA MET A 316 -7.15 1.16 7.71
C MET A 316 -7.39 0.82 6.23
N GLN A 317 -6.37 0.35 5.51
CA GLN A 317 -6.50 -0.21 4.17
C GLN A 317 -7.43 -1.42 4.16
N ALA A 318 -7.23 -2.36 5.10
CA ALA A 318 -8.06 -3.55 5.23
C ALA A 318 -9.53 -3.18 5.49
N LEU A 319 -9.78 -2.24 6.40
CA LEU A 319 -11.14 -1.73 6.67
C LEU A 319 -11.77 -1.10 5.44
N GLY A 320 -11.03 -0.28 4.69
CA GLY A 320 -11.51 0.31 3.43
C GLY A 320 -11.88 -0.75 2.40
N SER A 321 -11.03 -1.73 2.19
CA SER A 321 -11.27 -2.81 1.22
C SER A 321 -12.44 -3.72 1.63
N LEU A 322 -12.52 -4.11 2.91
CA LEU A 322 -13.62 -4.92 3.45
C LEU A 322 -14.96 -4.17 3.37
N GLY A 323 -14.96 -2.88 3.68
CA GLY A 323 -16.15 -2.04 3.62
C GLY A 323 -16.66 -1.78 2.21
N ALA A 324 -15.81 -1.88 1.20
CA ALA A 324 -16.13 -1.46 -0.17
C ALA A 324 -17.34 -2.20 -0.77
N GLY A 325 -17.34 -3.53 -0.70
CA GLY A 325 -18.45 -4.34 -1.24
C GLY A 325 -19.75 -4.15 -0.46
N VAL A 326 -19.67 -4.12 0.88
CA VAL A 326 -20.83 -3.94 1.77
C VAL A 326 -21.47 -2.56 1.55
N LEU A 327 -20.66 -1.51 1.51
CA LEU A 327 -21.16 -0.15 1.30
C LEU A 327 -21.73 0.01 -0.11
N LEU A 328 -21.05 -0.52 -1.14
CA LEU A 328 -21.57 -0.44 -2.50
C LEU A 328 -22.93 -1.12 -2.63
N ALA A 329 -23.10 -2.30 -2.02
CA ALA A 329 -24.35 -3.05 -2.07
C ALA A 329 -25.48 -2.41 -1.23
N SER A 330 -25.14 -1.76 -0.09
CA SER A 330 -26.16 -1.23 0.84
C SER A 330 -26.57 0.21 0.54
N VAL A 331 -25.64 1.08 0.16
CA VAL A 331 -25.88 2.53 -0.03
C VAL A 331 -25.48 3.04 -1.43
N GLY A 332 -25.06 2.14 -2.33
CA GLY A 332 -24.67 2.46 -3.70
C GLY A 332 -23.36 3.25 -3.80
N TRP A 333 -23.01 3.64 -5.03
CA TRP A 333 -21.77 4.36 -5.33
C TRP A 333 -21.64 5.70 -4.60
N ASN A 334 -22.67 6.53 -4.63
CA ASN A 334 -22.66 7.83 -3.94
C ASN A 334 -22.55 7.70 -2.43
N GLY A 335 -23.24 6.73 -1.83
CA GLY A 335 -23.15 6.44 -0.39
C GLY A 335 -21.73 5.97 0.00
N LEU A 336 -21.09 5.17 -0.84
CA LEU A 336 -19.71 4.76 -0.65
C LEU A 336 -18.75 5.96 -0.70
N LEU A 337 -18.92 6.90 -1.62
CA LEU A 337 -18.13 8.13 -1.67
C LEU A 337 -18.32 8.98 -0.41
N LEU A 338 -19.57 9.09 0.11
CA LEU A 338 -19.84 9.77 1.38
C LEU A 338 -19.14 9.10 2.57
N ALA A 339 -19.02 7.79 2.57
CA ALA A 339 -18.33 7.06 3.63
C ALA A 339 -16.81 7.38 3.70
N ALA A 340 -16.22 7.96 2.65
CA ALA A 340 -14.84 8.46 2.67
C ALA A 340 -14.70 9.83 3.38
N ILE A 341 -15.78 10.61 3.52
CA ILE A 341 -15.74 11.96 4.10
C ILE A 341 -15.18 12.01 5.52
N PRO A 342 -15.59 11.14 6.47
CA PRO A 342 -15.01 11.13 7.80
C PRO A 342 -13.49 11.02 7.82
N GLY A 343 -12.90 10.22 6.90
CA GLY A 343 -11.46 10.10 6.74
C GLY A 343 -10.80 11.41 6.25
N LEU A 344 -11.42 12.10 5.31
CA LEU A 344 -10.96 13.41 4.82
C LEU A 344 -11.06 14.48 5.93
N VAL A 345 -12.13 14.45 6.73
CA VAL A 345 -12.30 15.36 7.89
C VAL A 345 -11.23 15.07 8.95
N ALA A 346 -10.96 13.81 9.27
CA ALA A 346 -9.90 13.44 10.21
C ALA A 346 -8.53 13.96 9.74
N LEU A 347 -8.22 13.84 8.45
CA LEU A 347 -6.98 14.37 7.87
C LEU A 347 -6.94 15.90 7.92
N LEU A 348 -8.03 16.57 7.61
CA LEU A 348 -8.14 18.04 7.71
C LEU A 348 -7.90 18.52 9.15
N LEU A 349 -8.50 17.85 10.12
CA LEU A 349 -8.31 18.15 11.55
C LEU A 349 -6.85 17.92 11.97
N ALA A 350 -6.23 16.83 11.55
CA ALA A 350 -4.80 16.57 11.84
C ALA A 350 -3.90 17.67 11.27
N ILE A 351 -4.15 18.13 10.05
CA ILE A 351 -3.42 19.26 9.43
C ILE A 351 -3.60 20.55 10.26
N PHE A 352 -4.82 20.82 10.72
CA PHE A 352 -5.14 22.04 11.47
C PHE A 352 -4.50 22.04 12.87
N LEU A 353 -4.59 20.93 13.60
CA LEU A 353 -3.99 20.77 14.92
C LEU A 353 -2.47 20.90 14.87
N THR A 354 -1.82 20.25 13.89
CA THR A 354 -0.37 20.34 13.72
C THR A 354 0.09 21.78 13.43
N ARG A 355 -0.69 22.53 12.65
CA ARG A 355 -0.35 23.91 12.29
C ARG A 355 -0.42 24.85 13.47
N ARG A 356 -1.39 24.69 14.39
CA ARG A 356 -1.51 25.51 15.60
C ARG A 356 -0.37 25.32 16.58
N LEU A 357 0.16 24.09 16.68
CA LEU A 357 1.18 23.74 17.66
C LEU A 357 2.61 23.94 17.14
N VAL A 358 2.82 24.12 15.85
CA VAL A 358 4.13 24.48 15.24
C VAL A 358 4.28 26.00 15.09
N ALA A 359 3.17 26.75 15.18
CA ALA A 359 3.17 28.23 15.09
C ALA A 359 3.30 28.93 16.47
N ASN A 360 3.18 28.20 17.57
CA ASN A 360 3.47 28.62 18.96
C ASN A 360 4.80 28.02 19.42
#